data_d6285246c99c0c268af2e6ae63b56245
#
_entry.id   d6285246c99c0c268af2e6ae63b56245
#
_cell.length_a   1.000
_cell.length_b   1.000
_cell.length_c   1.000
_cell.angle_alpha   90.00
_cell.angle_beta   90.00
_cell.angle_gamma   90.00
#
_symmetry.space_group_name_H-M   'P 1'
#
loop_
_entity.id
_entity.type
_entity.pdbx_description
1 polymer ?
#
loop_
_entity_poly.entity_id
_entity_poly.type
_entity_poly.pdbx_seq_one_letter_code
_entity_poly.pdbx_strand_id
1 'polypeptide(L)'
;DGKAVELDKLNFSNLNVRFGDKCSLKDFNVNGYLFVDEFEIDRVRGWLGSPEILKSIANAYSKTNIADDYADECRNFLVSFDVSIDKIDLEGFSADIDTEYKTEILVKYAIMALAYYEVKSKPFFQMYNPIIFLKRNYDVPGTDICKMWILKFERDRIIPTEFEI
;
A
#
# COMPACT_ATOMS: atom_id res chain seq x y z
N ASP A 1 -19.18 -17.80 -15.54
CA ASP A 1 -19.34 -19.24 -15.76
C ASP A 1 -19.53 -20.08 -14.49
N GLY A 2 -19.41 -19.52 -13.31
CA GLY A 2 -19.72 -20.16 -12.04
C GLY A 2 -18.89 -21.40 -11.66
N LYS A 3 -17.79 -21.66 -12.36
CA LYS A 3 -16.89 -22.78 -12.01
C LYS A 3 -16.00 -22.38 -10.84
N ALA A 4 -16.00 -23.19 -9.79
CA ALA A 4 -15.05 -23.07 -8.70
C ALA A 4 -13.62 -23.19 -9.25
N VAL A 5 -12.76 -22.27 -8.83
CA VAL A 5 -11.34 -22.30 -9.18
C VAL A 5 -10.61 -23.11 -8.14
N GLU A 6 -9.99 -24.20 -8.55
CA GLU A 6 -9.09 -24.93 -7.68
C GLU A 6 -7.76 -24.17 -7.60
N LEU A 7 -7.61 -23.34 -6.56
CA LEU A 7 -6.43 -22.50 -6.32
C LEU A 7 -5.13 -23.32 -6.25
N ASP A 8 -5.20 -24.55 -5.82
CA ASP A 8 -4.04 -25.47 -5.72
C ASP A 8 -3.42 -25.84 -7.06
N LYS A 9 -4.16 -25.70 -8.15
CA LYS A 9 -3.69 -25.95 -9.52
C LYS A 9 -3.14 -24.70 -10.22
N LEU A 10 -3.38 -23.53 -9.60
CA LEU A 10 -2.86 -22.27 -10.11
C LEU A 10 -1.47 -22.06 -9.52
N ASN A 11 -0.46 -22.21 -10.35
CA ASN A 11 0.95 -22.00 -9.99
C ASN A 11 1.27 -20.50 -9.82
N PHE A 12 0.36 -19.75 -9.19
CA PHE A 12 0.44 -18.31 -9.00
C PHE A 12 0.77 -17.99 -7.55
N SER A 13 2.02 -17.63 -7.32
CA SER A 13 2.54 -17.32 -5.99
C SER A 13 1.68 -16.33 -5.22
N ASN A 14 1.21 -15.26 -5.88
CA ASN A 14 0.45 -14.19 -5.22
C ASN A 14 -0.98 -14.61 -4.79
N LEU A 15 -1.68 -15.43 -5.57
CA LEU A 15 -2.99 -15.94 -5.19
C LEU A 15 -2.86 -16.96 -4.06
N ASN A 16 -1.85 -17.81 -4.12
CA ASN A 16 -1.60 -18.80 -3.07
C ASN A 16 -1.19 -18.14 -1.75
N VAL A 17 -0.43 -17.04 -1.79
CA VAL A 17 -0.07 -16.26 -0.59
C VAL A 17 -1.30 -15.64 0.05
N ARG A 18 -2.24 -15.13 -0.74
CA ARG A 18 -3.44 -14.44 -0.22
C ARG A 18 -4.58 -15.38 0.17
N PHE A 19 -4.76 -16.48 -0.55
CA PHE A 19 -5.93 -17.36 -0.41
C PHE A 19 -5.59 -18.84 -0.15
N GLY A 20 -4.32 -19.22 -0.28
CA GLY A 20 -3.91 -20.61 -0.11
C GLY A 20 -3.94 -21.06 1.35
N ASP A 21 -4.57 -22.21 1.62
CA ASP A 21 -4.65 -22.78 2.97
C ASP A 21 -3.27 -23.16 3.56
N LYS A 22 -2.28 -23.36 2.70
CA LYS A 22 -0.94 -23.81 3.08
C LYS A 22 0.07 -22.68 3.24
N CYS A 23 -0.35 -21.43 3.07
CA CYS A 23 0.58 -20.31 3.16
C CYS A 23 0.71 -19.80 4.60
N SER A 24 1.94 -19.78 5.09
CA SER A 24 2.28 -19.22 6.40
C SER A 24 2.20 -17.68 6.45
N LEU A 25 2.21 -17.04 5.29
CA LEU A 25 2.14 -15.58 5.15
C LEU A 25 0.78 -15.21 4.56
N LYS A 26 -0.19 -14.99 5.42
CA LYS A 26 -1.47 -14.43 5.02
C LYS A 26 -1.37 -12.91 5.11
N ASP A 27 -1.34 -12.25 3.96
CA ASP A 27 -1.36 -10.80 3.88
C ASP A 27 -2.79 -10.28 4.11
N PHE A 28 -3.09 -10.00 5.38
CA PHE A 28 -4.37 -9.43 5.81
C PHE A 28 -4.25 -7.98 6.26
N ASN A 29 -3.07 -7.40 6.12
CA ASN A 29 -2.81 -6.09 6.68
C ASN A 29 -3.07 -5.01 5.63
N VAL A 30 -3.62 -3.90 6.07
CA VAL A 30 -3.60 -2.66 5.30
C VAL A 30 -2.22 -2.05 5.49
N ASN A 31 -1.57 -1.77 4.37
CA ASN A 31 -0.24 -1.19 4.36
C ASN A 31 -0.33 0.29 3.99
N GLY A 32 0.54 1.08 4.55
CA GLY A 32 0.67 2.50 4.24
C GLY A 32 2.10 2.98 4.38
N TYR A 33 2.29 4.25 4.12
CA TYR A 33 3.57 4.92 4.28
C TYR A 33 3.47 6.03 5.32
N LEU A 34 4.58 6.31 6.00
CA LEU A 34 4.61 7.35 7.02
C LEU A 34 4.54 8.75 6.41
N PHE A 35 5.17 8.94 5.25
CA PHE A 35 5.25 10.23 4.58
C PHE A 35 4.72 10.15 3.15
N VAL A 36 4.14 11.25 2.70
CA VAL A 36 3.76 11.48 1.30
C VAL A 36 4.52 12.68 0.80
N ASP A 37 5.29 12.53 -0.29
CA ASP A 37 5.88 13.63 -1.02
C ASP A 37 5.75 13.41 -2.54
N GLU A 38 6.15 14.41 -3.33
CA GLU A 38 6.04 14.33 -4.79
C GLU A 38 6.87 13.19 -5.39
N PHE A 39 7.94 12.75 -4.72
CA PHE A 39 8.81 11.68 -5.20
C PHE A 39 8.18 10.30 -4.98
N GLU A 40 7.34 10.19 -3.98
CA GLU A 40 6.71 8.95 -3.56
C GLU A 40 5.57 8.56 -4.52
N ILE A 41 4.84 9.54 -5.02
CA ILE A 41 3.73 9.33 -5.96
C ILE A 41 4.23 8.68 -7.26
N ASP A 42 5.38 9.07 -7.77
CA ASP A 42 5.95 8.46 -8.98
C ASP A 42 6.32 6.99 -8.79
N ARG A 43 6.63 6.57 -7.57
CA ARG A 43 6.97 5.17 -7.28
C ARG A 43 5.77 4.26 -7.13
N VAL A 44 4.66 4.79 -6.65
CA VAL A 44 3.41 4.01 -6.54
C VAL A 44 2.73 3.80 -7.90
N ARG A 45 3.26 4.39 -8.98
CA ARG A 45 2.74 4.21 -10.35
C ARG A 45 2.52 2.74 -10.71
N GLY A 46 3.39 1.84 -10.26
CA GLY A 46 3.26 0.40 -10.51
C GLY A 46 2.07 -0.25 -9.77
N TRP A 47 1.53 0.40 -8.74
CA TRP A 47 0.41 -0.08 -7.93
C TRP A 47 -0.91 0.55 -8.34
N LEU A 48 -0.85 1.65 -9.10
CA LEU A 48 -2.01 2.35 -9.61
C LEU A 48 -2.54 1.62 -10.86
N GLY A 49 -3.80 1.76 -11.08
CA GLY A 49 -4.52 1.09 -12.15
C GLY A 49 -5.38 -0.03 -11.60
N SER A 50 -4.91 -1.25 -11.62
CA SER A 50 -5.67 -2.38 -11.08
C SER A 50 -4.95 -3.03 -9.89
N PRO A 51 -5.71 -3.53 -8.89
CA PRO A 51 -5.15 -4.30 -7.80
C PRO A 51 -4.34 -5.50 -8.29
N GLU A 52 -3.23 -5.81 -7.62
CA GLU A 52 -2.35 -6.93 -7.98
C GLU A 52 -3.10 -8.26 -8.09
N ILE A 53 -4.10 -8.44 -7.24
CA ILE A 53 -4.96 -9.62 -7.27
C ILE A 53 -5.72 -9.75 -8.59
N LEU A 54 -6.24 -8.66 -9.15
CA LEU A 54 -6.92 -8.69 -10.44
C LEU A 54 -5.97 -9.02 -11.58
N LYS A 55 -4.74 -8.49 -11.55
CA LYS A 55 -3.69 -8.85 -12.50
C LYS A 55 -3.35 -10.34 -12.40
N SER A 56 -3.25 -10.86 -11.19
CA SER A 56 -2.98 -12.28 -10.96
C SER A 56 -4.12 -13.17 -11.47
N ILE A 57 -5.37 -12.78 -11.25
CA ILE A 57 -6.56 -13.47 -11.78
C ILE A 57 -6.59 -13.39 -13.31
N ALA A 58 -6.37 -12.21 -13.88
CA ALA A 58 -6.34 -12.01 -15.34
C ALA A 58 -5.31 -12.92 -16.01
N ASN A 59 -4.12 -12.98 -15.45
CA ASN A 59 -3.05 -13.87 -15.93
C ASN A 59 -3.44 -15.36 -15.81
N ALA A 60 -4.05 -15.74 -14.67
CA ALA A 60 -4.48 -17.12 -14.44
C ALA A 60 -5.49 -17.63 -15.47
N TYR A 61 -6.36 -16.76 -15.91
CA TYR A 61 -7.42 -17.11 -16.85
C TYR A 61 -7.14 -16.70 -18.30
N SER A 62 -5.95 -16.18 -18.59
CA SER A 62 -5.60 -15.60 -19.90
C SER A 62 -6.62 -14.56 -20.40
N LYS A 63 -7.23 -13.84 -19.44
CA LYS A 63 -8.18 -12.75 -19.67
C LYS A 63 -7.54 -11.42 -19.27
N THR A 64 -6.66 -10.92 -20.10
CA THR A 64 -5.86 -9.72 -19.81
C THR A 64 -6.70 -8.44 -19.66
N ASN A 65 -7.86 -8.37 -20.29
CA ASN A 65 -8.73 -7.20 -20.25
C ASN A 65 -9.36 -6.90 -18.90
N ILE A 66 -9.53 -7.88 -17.99
CA ILE A 66 -10.17 -7.64 -16.67
C ILE A 66 -9.44 -6.57 -15.86
N ALA A 67 -8.11 -6.57 -15.90
CA ALA A 67 -7.31 -5.60 -15.17
C ALA A 67 -7.34 -4.22 -15.84
N ASP A 68 -7.39 -4.19 -17.17
CA ASP A 68 -7.46 -2.96 -17.96
C ASP A 68 -8.85 -2.33 -17.84
N ASP A 69 -9.93 -3.12 -17.97
CA ASP A 69 -11.31 -2.68 -17.79
C ASP A 69 -11.51 -2.07 -16.38
N TYR A 70 -10.93 -2.69 -15.34
CA TYR A 70 -10.96 -2.14 -13.98
C TYR A 70 -10.23 -0.79 -13.92
N ALA A 71 -9.06 -0.69 -14.52
CA ALA A 71 -8.26 0.54 -14.51
C ALA A 71 -8.98 1.70 -15.21
N ASP A 72 -9.75 1.41 -16.26
CA ASP A 72 -10.50 2.40 -17.03
C ASP A 72 -11.76 2.88 -16.29
N GLU A 73 -12.42 1.99 -15.53
CA GLU A 73 -13.69 2.28 -14.86
C GLU A 73 -13.49 2.81 -13.41
N CYS A 74 -12.36 2.49 -12.78
CA CYS A 74 -12.13 2.79 -11.38
C CYS A 74 -11.22 4.02 -11.19
N ARG A 75 -11.37 4.65 -10.02
CA ARG A 75 -10.52 5.76 -9.61
C ARG A 75 -9.54 5.29 -8.55
N ASN A 76 -8.32 5.79 -8.63
CA ASN A 76 -7.31 5.58 -7.60
C ASN A 76 -7.39 6.69 -6.57
N PHE A 77 -7.38 6.32 -5.31
CA PHE A 77 -7.37 7.26 -4.19
C PHE A 77 -6.07 7.11 -3.41
N LEU A 78 -5.53 8.25 -3.01
CA LEU A 78 -4.56 8.32 -1.93
C LEU A 78 -5.33 8.79 -0.69
N VAL A 79 -5.22 8.05 0.39
CA VAL A 79 -5.94 8.33 1.64
C VAL A 79 -4.92 8.57 2.74
N SER A 80 -5.04 9.72 3.42
CA SER A 80 -4.29 10.01 4.63
C SER A 80 -5.20 9.84 5.84
N PHE A 81 -4.70 9.18 6.87
CA PHE A 81 -5.46 8.95 8.10
C PHE A 81 -4.53 8.95 9.32
N ASP A 82 -5.10 9.30 10.46
CA ASP A 82 -4.44 9.23 11.74
C ASP A 82 -4.61 7.83 12.34
N VAL A 83 -3.55 7.32 12.95
CA VAL A 83 -3.58 6.03 13.63
C VAL A 83 -2.69 6.07 14.87
N SER A 84 -3.18 5.48 15.94
CA SER A 84 -2.39 5.35 17.17
C SER A 84 -1.23 4.36 16.99
N ILE A 85 -0.07 4.69 17.52
CA ILE A 85 1.17 3.94 17.36
C ILE A 85 1.08 2.49 17.89
N ASP A 86 0.18 2.23 18.85
CA ASP A 86 -0.09 0.88 19.35
C ASP A 86 -0.89 0.01 18.35
N LYS A 87 -1.47 0.61 17.31
CA LYS A 87 -2.25 -0.05 16.25
C LYS A 87 -1.45 -0.37 14.99
N ILE A 88 -0.16 -0.07 14.99
CA ILE A 88 0.71 -0.29 13.85
C ILE A 88 1.86 -1.24 14.17
N ASP A 89 2.37 -1.87 13.13
CA ASP A 89 3.65 -2.56 13.09
C ASP A 89 4.52 -1.94 12.00
N LEU A 90 5.84 -2.05 12.15
CA LEU A 90 6.82 -1.45 11.25
C LEU A 90 7.51 -2.53 10.43
N GLU A 91 7.66 -2.29 9.13
CA GLU A 91 8.41 -3.21 8.26
C GLU A 91 9.85 -3.40 8.75
N GLY A 92 10.30 -4.65 8.77
CA GLY A 92 11.64 -5.01 9.19
C GLY A 92 11.85 -5.11 10.71
N PHE A 93 10.81 -4.91 11.51
CA PHE A 93 10.85 -5.04 12.97
C PHE A 93 9.91 -6.14 13.47
N SER A 94 10.20 -6.66 14.65
CA SER A 94 9.28 -7.60 15.30
C SER A 94 7.97 -6.91 15.67
N ALA A 95 6.86 -7.62 15.54
CA ALA A 95 5.53 -7.13 15.97
C ALA A 95 5.44 -6.89 17.48
N ASP A 96 6.36 -7.47 18.28
CA ASP A 96 6.37 -7.40 19.73
C ASP A 96 7.15 -6.20 20.28
N ILE A 97 7.70 -5.33 19.43
CA ILE A 97 8.37 -4.12 19.92
C ILE A 97 7.38 -3.20 20.61
N ASP A 98 7.81 -2.61 21.71
CA ASP A 98 6.98 -1.70 22.50
C ASP A 98 6.74 -0.35 21.79
N THR A 99 5.80 0.39 22.31
CA THR A 99 5.39 1.69 21.74
C THR A 99 6.48 2.74 21.84
N GLU A 100 7.30 2.71 22.90
CA GLU A 100 8.40 3.66 23.10
C GLU A 100 9.46 3.47 22.02
N TYR A 101 9.89 2.24 21.80
CA TYR A 101 10.86 1.93 20.75
C TYR A 101 10.30 2.19 19.34
N LYS A 102 9.00 1.91 19.07
CA LYS A 102 8.35 2.31 17.83
C LYS A 102 8.43 3.83 17.62
N THR A 103 8.19 4.60 18.69
CA THR A 103 8.26 6.07 18.64
C THR A 103 9.66 6.54 18.26
N GLU A 104 10.70 5.99 18.89
CA GLU A 104 12.08 6.31 18.57
C GLU A 104 12.42 6.05 17.10
N ILE A 105 11.97 4.89 16.57
CA ILE A 105 12.17 4.53 15.16
C ILE A 105 11.47 5.56 14.25
N LEU A 106 10.22 5.89 14.52
CA LEU A 106 9.45 6.84 13.71
C LEU A 106 10.05 8.24 13.73
N VAL A 107 10.49 8.71 14.89
CA VAL A 107 11.20 10.00 15.03
C VAL A 107 12.50 9.98 14.21
N LYS A 108 13.27 8.89 14.28
CA LYS A 108 14.47 8.74 13.47
C LYS A 108 14.17 8.85 11.97
N TYR A 109 13.13 8.17 11.48
CA TYR A 109 12.72 8.26 10.08
C TYR A 109 12.27 9.68 9.71
N ALA A 110 11.54 10.36 10.59
CA ALA A 110 11.14 11.75 10.37
C ALA A 110 12.35 12.70 10.24
N ILE A 111 13.33 12.56 11.12
CA ILE A 111 14.57 13.34 11.05
C ILE A 111 15.33 13.04 9.76
N MET A 112 15.43 11.78 9.37
CA MET A 112 16.08 11.38 8.13
C MET A 112 15.37 11.96 6.92
N ALA A 113 14.04 11.90 6.88
CA ALA A 113 13.24 12.47 5.78
C ALA A 113 13.46 13.98 5.66
N LEU A 114 13.43 14.71 6.79
CA LEU A 114 13.72 16.15 6.81
C LEU A 114 15.14 16.48 6.32
N ALA A 115 16.13 15.73 6.77
CA ALA A 115 17.52 15.92 6.34
C ALA A 115 17.68 15.72 4.83
N TYR A 116 17.04 14.70 4.26
CA TYR A 116 17.05 14.46 2.81
C TYR A 116 16.33 15.57 2.05
N TYR A 117 15.22 16.04 2.58
CA TYR A 117 14.46 17.12 1.98
C TYR A 117 15.28 18.41 1.90
N GLU A 118 15.99 18.77 2.98
CA GLU A 118 16.86 19.95 3.04
C GLU A 118 18.01 19.91 2.02
N VAL A 119 18.65 18.76 1.86
CA VAL A 119 19.76 18.63 0.90
C VAL A 119 19.28 18.35 -0.53
N LYS A 120 17.96 18.33 -0.76
CA LYS A 120 17.34 18.02 -2.07
C LYS A 120 17.90 16.75 -2.71
N SER A 121 18.34 15.83 -1.89
CA SER A 121 18.79 14.53 -2.33
C SER A 121 17.58 13.68 -2.70
N LYS A 122 17.72 12.78 -3.66
CA LYS A 122 16.70 11.75 -3.93
C LYS A 122 17.06 10.50 -3.16
N PRO A 123 16.58 10.32 -1.93
CA PRO A 123 16.89 9.14 -1.13
C PRO A 123 16.23 7.92 -1.74
N PHE A 124 16.73 6.76 -1.37
CA PHE A 124 15.97 5.55 -1.59
C PHE A 124 14.72 5.61 -0.72
N PHE A 125 13.56 5.41 -1.34
CA PHE A 125 12.25 5.39 -0.73
C PHE A 125 12.21 4.66 0.63
N GLN A 126 12.75 3.45 0.67
CA GLN A 126 12.77 2.60 1.86
C GLN A 126 13.72 3.07 2.98
N MET A 127 14.63 4.00 2.70
CA MET A 127 15.60 4.43 3.72
C MET A 127 15.00 5.37 4.76
N TYR A 128 13.96 6.13 4.42
CA TYR A 128 13.38 7.13 5.32
C TYR A 128 11.84 7.12 5.36
N ASN A 129 11.21 6.27 4.58
CA ASN A 129 9.76 6.13 4.56
C ASN A 129 9.37 4.64 4.70
N PRO A 130 9.31 4.15 5.93
CA PRO A 130 9.01 2.75 6.19
C PRO A 130 7.59 2.39 5.77
N ILE A 131 7.39 1.16 5.36
CA ILE A 131 6.06 0.60 5.24
C ILE A 131 5.51 0.38 6.65
N ILE A 132 4.30 0.89 6.86
CA ILE A 132 3.53 0.73 8.08
C ILE A 132 2.45 -0.30 7.82
N PHE A 133 2.30 -1.26 8.70
CA PHE A 133 1.23 -2.24 8.68
C PHE A 133 0.22 -1.91 9.78
N LEU A 134 -1.05 -1.83 9.45
CA LEU A 134 -2.08 -1.80 10.49
C LEU A 134 -2.17 -3.17 11.15
N LYS A 135 -2.32 -3.21 12.46
CA LYS A 135 -2.55 -4.46 13.17
C LYS A 135 -3.78 -5.18 12.65
N ARG A 136 -3.71 -6.49 12.67
CA ARG A 136 -4.81 -7.35 12.23
C ARG A 136 -6.11 -6.99 12.95
N ASN A 137 -7.20 -6.93 12.19
CA ASN A 137 -8.54 -6.59 12.68
C ASN A 137 -8.68 -5.16 13.23
N TYR A 138 -7.77 -4.25 12.87
CA TYR A 138 -7.94 -2.85 13.13
C TYR A 138 -8.48 -2.15 11.89
N ASP A 139 -9.66 -1.57 12.02
CA ASP A 139 -10.28 -0.74 10.98
C ASP A 139 -10.06 0.73 11.34
N VAL A 140 -9.65 1.52 10.36
CA VAL A 140 -9.52 2.97 10.52
C VAL A 140 -10.92 3.59 10.55
N PRO A 141 -11.32 4.25 11.65
CA PRO A 141 -12.59 4.94 11.70
C PRO A 141 -12.66 6.06 10.64
N GLY A 142 -13.81 6.28 10.07
CA GLY A 142 -13.98 7.36 9.09
C GLY A 142 -13.64 8.76 9.64
N THR A 143 -13.77 8.96 10.95
CA THR A 143 -13.37 10.19 11.65
C THR A 143 -11.88 10.43 11.66
N ASP A 144 -11.08 9.40 11.49
CA ASP A 144 -9.62 9.45 11.50
C ASP A 144 -9.04 9.63 10.10
N ILE A 145 -9.89 9.66 9.07
CA ILE A 145 -9.49 9.99 7.70
C ILE A 145 -9.27 11.51 7.62
N CYS A 146 -8.02 11.91 7.41
CA CYS A 146 -7.64 13.32 7.39
C CYS A 146 -7.83 13.95 6.02
N LYS A 147 -7.40 13.24 4.97
CA LYS A 147 -7.45 13.75 3.59
C LYS A 147 -7.59 12.62 2.58
N MET A 148 -8.22 12.95 1.47
CA MET A 148 -8.29 12.08 0.31
C MET A 148 -7.91 12.85 -0.96
N TRP A 149 -7.21 12.18 -1.86
CA TRP A 149 -6.90 12.69 -3.19
C TRP A 149 -7.30 11.67 -4.24
N ILE A 150 -7.91 12.14 -5.31
CA ILE A 150 -8.06 11.36 -6.54
C ILE A 150 -6.75 11.47 -7.30
N LEU A 151 -6.17 10.34 -7.66
CA LEU A 151 -4.94 10.28 -8.44
C LEU A 151 -5.29 10.12 -9.92
N LYS A 152 -4.90 11.08 -10.74
CA LYS A 152 -5.04 11.04 -12.19
C LYS A 152 -3.68 10.85 -12.84
N PHE A 153 -3.68 10.05 -13.91
CA PHE A 153 -2.51 9.92 -14.76
C PHE A 153 -2.61 10.91 -15.92
N GLU A 154 -1.63 11.80 -16.00
CA GLU A 154 -1.50 12.69 -17.15
C GLU A 154 -0.10 12.54 -17.74
N ARG A 155 -0.03 11.93 -18.94
CA ARG A 155 1.22 11.60 -19.63
C ARG A 155 2.15 10.74 -18.75
N ASP A 156 3.19 11.34 -18.15
CA ASP A 156 4.17 10.66 -17.30
C ASP A 156 4.10 11.08 -15.84
N ARG A 157 3.04 11.76 -15.43
CA ARG A 157 2.88 12.30 -14.08
C ARG A 157 1.59 11.84 -13.45
N ILE A 158 1.64 11.67 -12.13
CA ILE A 158 0.45 11.48 -11.30
C ILE A 158 0.09 12.85 -10.73
N ILE A 159 -1.14 13.26 -10.97
CA ILE A 159 -1.67 14.53 -10.48
C ILE A 159 -2.68 14.21 -9.37
N PRO A 160 -2.33 14.50 -8.11
CA PRO A 160 -3.28 14.40 -7.02
C PRO A 160 -4.24 15.59 -7.08
N THR A 161 -5.54 15.30 -7.01
CA THR A 161 -6.59 16.32 -6.86
C THR A 161 -7.27 16.06 -5.53
N GLU A 162 -7.25 17.03 -4.63
CA GLU A 162 -7.89 16.89 -3.31
C GLU A 162 -9.39 16.61 -3.48
N PHE A 163 -9.86 15.64 -2.75
CA PHE A 163 -11.25 15.23 -2.74
C PHE A 163 -11.85 15.68 -1.41
N GLU A 164 -12.85 16.52 -1.47
CA GLU A 164 -13.61 16.95 -0.27
C GLU A 164 -14.45 15.78 0.24
N ILE A 165 -14.26 15.45 1.52
CA ILE A 165 -14.96 14.36 2.22
C ILE A 165 -16.26 14.93 2.82
#